data_623bd40a5eb8e3ebe99681458024fcb1
#
_entry.id   623bd40a5eb8e3ebe99681458024fcb1
#
_cell.length_a   1.000
_cell.length_b   1.000
_cell.length_c   1.000
_cell.angle_alpha   90.00
_cell.angle_beta   90.00
_cell.angle_gamma   90.00
#
_symmetry.space_group_name_H-M   'P 1'
#
loop_
_entity.id
_entity.type
_entity.pdbx_description
1 polymer ?
#
loop_
_entity_poly.entity_id
_entity_poly.type
_entity_poly.pdbx_seq_one_letter_code
_entity_poly.pdbx_strand_id
1 'polypeptide(L)'
;MRVVVLGDAHLIADDDPYKRLHEXRGFFKCAWPSFKSLIELINSSSPDLVVMLGDLVDWFSRENISFGLELMSKLKAPWKMTPGNHDLAAPTGYASQEVYKTEANPGHASYWIHEGVESSNRVINEDGLRLILMDSPLSYVHPGTQYWLGEVLCCDTHNILFTHVXIDTPETREYILAVDANKSMKKYVLSGAPNLYGRVLRGRIDSVFSAHLHFSGQLRVDSSEFHLCDMSISMRDPNRNSSCRATAYLLDWDSKQCRTTSLVVTE
;
A
#
# COMPACT_ATOMS: atom_id res chain seq x y z
N MET A 1 -0.20 -2.59 -21.15
CA MET A 1 0.56 -2.78 -19.88
C MET A 1 -0.32 -3.40 -18.82
N ARG A 2 0.21 -4.35 -18.08
CA ARG A 2 -0.51 -5.03 -17.01
C ARG A 2 0.21 -4.81 -15.68
N VAL A 3 -0.46 -4.25 -14.68
CA VAL A 3 0.14 -3.91 -13.39
C VAL A 3 -0.64 -4.59 -12.26
N VAL A 4 0.06 -5.27 -11.36
CA VAL A 4 -0.59 -5.78 -10.15
C VAL A 4 -0.25 -4.84 -8.99
N VAL A 5 -1.27 -4.54 -8.17
CA VAL A 5 -1.16 -3.64 -7.02
C VAL A 5 -1.56 -4.41 -5.75
N LEU A 6 -0.72 -4.34 -4.72
CA LEU A 6 -0.99 -4.97 -3.42
C LEU A 6 -0.41 -4.11 -2.30
N GLY A 7 -0.85 -4.34 -1.06
CA GLY A 7 -0.36 -3.60 0.10
C GLY A 7 -0.69 -4.30 1.40
N ASP A 8 -0.06 -3.87 2.49
CA ASP A 8 -0.33 -4.33 3.85
C ASP A 8 -0.05 -5.83 4.04
N ALA A 9 1.11 -6.31 3.58
CA ALA A 9 1.50 -7.72 3.77
C ALA A 9 1.85 -8.05 5.22
N HIS A 10 2.43 -7.09 5.94
CA HIS A 10 2.82 -7.22 7.35
C HIS A 10 3.58 -8.51 7.64
N LEU A 11 4.57 -8.80 6.81
CA LEU A 11 5.38 -10.02 6.96
C LEU A 11 6.23 -9.96 8.23
N ILE A 12 6.40 -11.11 8.85
CA ILE A 12 7.22 -11.25 10.06
C ILE A 12 8.09 -12.51 9.92
N ALA A 13 9.38 -12.35 10.15
CA ALA A 13 10.32 -13.47 10.11
C ALA A 13 10.18 -14.35 11.37
N ASP A 14 10.45 -15.63 11.21
CA ASP A 14 10.35 -16.58 12.33
C ASP A 14 11.35 -16.29 13.45
N ASP A 15 12.48 -15.68 13.11
CA ASP A 15 13.54 -15.34 14.07
C ASP A 15 13.48 -13.89 14.56
N ASP A 16 12.45 -13.13 14.20
CA ASP A 16 12.28 -11.77 14.70
C ASP A 16 12.02 -11.80 16.22
N PRO A 17 12.78 -11.02 17.03
CA PRO A 17 12.65 -11.07 18.48
C PRO A 17 11.29 -10.60 19.01
N TYR A 18 10.52 -9.88 18.20
CA TYR A 18 9.20 -9.37 18.59
C TYR A 18 8.06 -10.11 17.92
N LYS A 19 8.31 -11.29 17.33
CA LYS A 19 7.27 -12.08 16.63
C LYS A 19 6.02 -12.28 17.49
N ARG A 20 6.14 -12.41 18.80
CA ARG A 20 4.99 -12.56 19.69
C ARG A 20 4.05 -11.36 19.67
N LEU A 21 4.57 -10.15 19.41
CA LEU A 21 3.72 -8.97 19.28
C LEU A 21 2.85 -9.07 18.04
N HIS A 22 3.40 -9.56 16.96
CA HIS A 22 2.65 -9.83 15.72
C HIS A 22 1.53 -10.83 16.00
N GLU A 23 1.84 -11.92 16.64
CA GLU A 23 0.88 -12.96 17.00
C GLU A 23 -0.25 -12.45 17.88
N UNK A 24 -0.02 -11.71 18.58
CA UNK A 24 -0.92 -11.10 19.46
C UNK A 24 -1.84 -10.19 18.82
N ARG A 25 -1.40 -9.65 17.77
CA ARG A 25 -2.30 -8.77 17.00
C ARG A 25 -3.41 -9.53 16.28
N GLY A 26 -3.20 -10.76 15.97
CA GLY A 26 -4.25 -11.66 15.48
C GLY A 26 -4.75 -11.43 14.06
N PHE A 27 -4.68 -10.21 13.54
CA PHE A 27 -5.19 -9.85 12.22
C PHE A 27 -4.43 -10.55 11.09
N PHE A 28 -3.14 -10.79 11.30
CA PHE A 28 -2.22 -11.20 10.25
C PHE A 28 -1.86 -12.68 10.30
N LYS A 29 -2.61 -13.49 11.03
CA LYS A 29 -2.32 -14.93 11.18
C LYS A 29 -2.21 -15.67 9.85
N CYS A 30 -2.99 -15.25 8.88
CA CYS A 30 -3.01 -15.90 7.57
C CYS A 30 -2.19 -15.16 6.51
N ALA A 31 -1.63 -13.99 6.86
CA ALA A 31 -0.99 -13.13 5.87
C ALA A 31 0.19 -13.80 5.17
N TRP A 32 1.07 -14.46 5.94
CA TRP A 32 2.27 -15.08 5.40
C TRP A 32 1.96 -16.25 4.44
N PRO A 33 1.17 -17.26 4.83
CA PRO A 33 0.83 -18.34 3.89
C PRO A 33 0.06 -17.80 2.67
N SER A 34 -0.87 -16.88 2.89
CA SER A 34 -1.67 -16.30 1.82
C SER A 34 -0.81 -15.49 0.84
N PHE A 35 0.24 -14.82 1.34
CA PHE A 35 1.14 -14.06 0.48
C PHE A 35 1.86 -14.97 -0.51
N LYS A 36 2.30 -16.14 -0.06
CA LYS A 36 2.95 -17.10 -0.95
C LYS A 36 2.00 -17.51 -2.08
N SER A 37 0.76 -17.85 -1.73
CA SER A 37 -0.26 -18.23 -2.72
C SER A 37 -0.60 -17.05 -3.65
N LEU A 38 -0.62 -15.83 -3.10
CA LEU A 38 -0.88 -14.63 -3.90
C LEU A 38 0.25 -14.39 -4.92
N ILE A 39 1.51 -14.62 -4.53
CA ILE A 39 2.64 -14.51 -5.47
C ILE A 39 2.46 -15.49 -6.64
N GLU A 40 2.03 -16.71 -6.36
CA GLU A 40 1.77 -17.70 -7.43
C GLU A 40 0.67 -17.23 -8.38
N LEU A 41 -0.40 -16.68 -7.82
CA LEU A 41 -1.52 -16.13 -8.60
C LEU A 41 -1.06 -14.92 -9.43
N ILE A 42 -0.29 -14.02 -8.83
CA ILE A 42 0.29 -12.86 -9.54
C ILE A 42 1.13 -13.35 -10.73
N ASN A 43 2.03 -14.30 -10.48
CA ASN A 43 2.90 -14.83 -11.52
C ASN A 43 2.08 -15.47 -12.66
N SER A 44 0.97 -16.13 -12.34
CA SER A 44 0.11 -16.75 -13.36
C SER A 44 -0.62 -15.71 -14.20
N SER A 45 -0.84 -14.49 -13.65
CA SER A 45 -1.47 -13.41 -14.40
C SER A 45 -0.50 -12.67 -15.33
N SER A 46 0.81 -12.99 -15.23
CA SER A 46 1.87 -12.44 -16.09
C SER A 46 1.85 -10.91 -16.17
N PRO A 47 1.97 -10.20 -15.04
CA PRO A 47 2.01 -8.74 -15.11
C PRO A 47 3.36 -8.23 -15.66
N ASP A 48 3.35 -7.01 -16.17
CA ASP A 48 4.57 -6.30 -16.58
C ASP A 48 5.27 -5.64 -15.40
N LEU A 49 4.49 -5.33 -14.33
CA LEU A 49 4.98 -4.65 -13.14
C LEU A 49 4.11 -5.01 -11.94
N VAL A 50 4.74 -5.11 -10.77
CA VAL A 50 4.01 -5.23 -9.49
C VAL A 50 4.32 -3.98 -8.67
N VAL A 51 3.29 -3.36 -8.09
CA VAL A 51 3.42 -2.20 -7.20
C VAL A 51 3.00 -2.61 -5.79
N MET A 52 3.93 -2.52 -4.85
CA MET A 52 3.68 -2.75 -3.43
C MET A 52 3.42 -1.40 -2.76
N LEU A 53 2.26 -1.25 -2.14
CA LEU A 53 1.83 0.01 -1.53
C LEU A 53 2.31 0.20 -0.08
N GLY A 54 3.37 -0.51 0.29
CA GLY A 54 3.95 -0.38 1.62
C GLY A 54 3.38 -1.35 2.64
N ASP A 55 3.95 -1.28 3.83
CA ASP A 55 3.72 -2.23 4.91
C ASP A 55 3.98 -3.66 4.44
N LEU A 56 5.11 -3.82 3.72
CA LEU A 56 5.59 -5.14 3.32
C LEU A 56 5.92 -5.95 4.57
N VAL A 57 6.58 -5.31 5.55
CA VAL A 57 6.94 -5.95 6.83
C VAL A 57 6.11 -5.39 7.97
N ASP A 58 5.94 -6.17 9.04
CA ASP A 58 5.13 -5.72 10.19
C ASP A 58 5.86 -4.68 11.06
N TRP A 59 7.17 -4.65 11.00
CA TRP A 59 8.01 -3.55 11.49
C TRP A 59 9.42 -3.72 10.97
N PHE A 60 10.16 -2.62 11.02
CA PHE A 60 11.54 -2.59 10.57
C PHE A 60 12.40 -3.49 11.47
N SER A 61 12.99 -4.50 10.86
CA SER A 61 14.10 -5.27 11.40
C SER A 61 14.84 -5.87 10.21
N ARG A 62 16.12 -6.24 10.41
CA ARG A 62 16.88 -6.87 9.32
C ARG A 62 16.27 -8.21 8.93
N GLU A 63 15.80 -8.94 9.91
CA GLU A 63 15.18 -10.26 9.73
C GLU A 63 13.91 -10.14 8.88
N ASN A 64 13.04 -9.21 9.23
CA ASN A 64 11.79 -9.00 8.50
C ASN A 64 12.04 -8.53 7.07
N ILE A 65 12.99 -7.59 6.88
CA ILE A 65 13.31 -7.08 5.55
C ILE A 65 13.88 -8.21 4.69
N SER A 66 14.83 -8.97 5.22
CA SER A 66 15.41 -10.11 4.50
C SER A 66 14.33 -11.11 4.08
N PHE A 67 13.42 -11.45 5.00
CA PHE A 67 12.30 -12.36 4.74
C PHE A 67 11.35 -11.80 3.67
N GLY A 68 10.98 -10.51 3.81
CA GLY A 68 10.11 -9.85 2.83
C GLY A 68 10.73 -9.85 1.43
N LEU A 69 12.03 -9.51 1.34
CA LEU A 69 12.74 -9.49 0.07
C LEU A 69 12.88 -10.89 -0.53
N GLU A 70 13.10 -11.91 0.30
CA GLU A 70 13.12 -13.30 -0.17
C GLU A 70 11.79 -13.67 -0.85
N LEU A 71 10.66 -13.28 -0.22
CA LEU A 71 9.34 -13.56 -0.81
C LEU A 71 9.12 -12.75 -2.08
N MET A 72 9.45 -11.46 -2.07
CA MET A 72 9.30 -10.61 -3.26
C MET A 72 10.17 -11.08 -4.43
N SER A 73 11.32 -11.72 -4.15
CA SER A 73 12.18 -12.26 -5.20
C SER A 73 11.53 -13.41 -5.99
N LYS A 74 10.43 -13.97 -5.47
CA LYS A 74 9.68 -15.04 -6.16
C LYS A 74 8.73 -14.49 -7.23
N LEU A 75 8.54 -13.17 -7.27
CA LEU A 75 7.80 -12.53 -8.36
C LEU A 75 8.63 -12.61 -9.65
N LYS A 76 7.97 -13.00 -10.74
CA LYS A 76 8.62 -13.06 -12.07
C LYS A 76 8.73 -11.68 -12.70
N ALA A 77 7.76 -10.81 -12.41
CA ALA A 77 7.76 -9.43 -12.91
C ALA A 77 8.63 -8.53 -12.01
N PRO A 78 9.19 -7.46 -12.56
CA PRO A 78 9.83 -6.43 -11.71
C PRO A 78 8.80 -5.82 -10.77
N TRP A 79 9.28 -5.35 -9.61
CA TRP A 79 8.38 -4.72 -8.66
C TRP A 79 8.96 -3.41 -8.15
N LYS A 80 8.06 -2.54 -7.69
CA LYS A 80 8.39 -1.25 -7.08
C LYS A 80 7.54 -1.09 -5.82
N MET A 81 8.01 -0.24 -4.90
CA MET A 81 7.33 -0.03 -3.62
C MET A 81 7.19 1.46 -3.30
N THR A 82 6.03 1.85 -2.76
CA THR A 82 5.93 3.07 -1.95
C THR A 82 6.10 2.63 -0.50
N PRO A 83 6.79 3.40 0.35
CA PRO A 83 6.98 2.93 1.73
C PRO A 83 5.69 3.05 2.54
N GLY A 84 5.48 2.09 3.44
CA GLY A 84 4.45 2.18 4.46
C GLY A 84 5.07 2.57 5.81
N ASN A 85 4.21 2.86 6.78
CA ASN A 85 4.70 3.29 8.09
C ASN A 85 5.39 2.15 8.85
N HIS A 86 4.93 0.91 8.66
CA HIS A 86 5.54 -0.26 9.30
C HIS A 86 6.92 -0.58 8.69
N ASP A 87 7.14 -0.27 7.42
CA ASP A 87 8.44 -0.46 6.79
C ASP A 87 9.53 0.42 7.44
N LEU A 88 9.13 1.53 8.08
CA LEU A 88 10.02 2.50 8.70
C LEU A 88 9.97 2.48 10.23
N ALA A 89 9.00 1.82 10.83
CA ALA A 89 8.78 1.84 12.27
C ALA A 89 9.33 0.58 12.93
N ALA A 90 10.03 0.76 14.03
CA ALA A 90 10.51 -0.35 14.87
C ALA A 90 9.71 -0.37 16.17
N PRO A 91 9.52 -1.55 16.78
CA PRO A 91 8.88 -1.61 18.09
C PRO A 91 9.68 -0.82 19.13
N THR A 92 8.95 -0.07 19.96
CA THR A 92 9.54 0.65 21.09
C THR A 92 9.03 0.01 22.39
N GLY A 93 9.94 -0.17 23.35
CA GLY A 93 9.61 -0.77 24.63
C GLY A 93 9.78 -2.28 24.65
N TYR A 94 9.38 -2.89 25.74
CA TYR A 94 9.60 -4.31 26.01
C TYR A 94 8.39 -5.15 25.59
N ALA A 95 8.67 -6.34 25.13
CA ALA A 95 7.67 -7.30 24.66
C ALA A 95 6.63 -7.70 25.72
N SER A 96 6.90 -7.42 26.99
CA SER A 96 5.95 -7.69 28.08
C SER A 96 4.82 -6.67 28.21
N GLN A 97 4.87 -5.59 27.44
CA GLN A 97 3.85 -4.55 27.52
C GLN A 97 2.65 -4.90 26.64
N GLU A 98 1.46 -4.68 27.19
CA GLU A 98 0.21 -4.94 26.49
C GLU A 98 -0.05 -3.96 25.35
N VAL A 99 0.73 -2.87 25.28
CA VAL A 99 0.53 -1.83 24.27
C VAL A 99 1.62 -1.92 23.21
N TYR A 100 1.22 -2.33 22.02
CA TYR A 100 2.09 -2.33 20.87
C TYR A 100 2.38 -0.88 20.45
N LYS A 101 3.63 -0.49 20.48
CA LYS A 101 4.09 0.82 20.05
C LYS A 101 5.21 0.70 19.04
N THR A 102 5.13 1.46 17.98
CA THR A 102 6.20 1.59 17.00
C THR A 102 6.52 3.06 16.79
N GLU A 103 7.74 3.33 16.43
CA GLU A 103 8.18 4.68 16.09
C GLU A 103 8.91 4.65 14.75
N ALA A 104 8.40 5.47 13.81
CA ALA A 104 9.02 5.58 12.49
C ALA A 104 10.34 6.36 12.60
N ASN A 105 11.36 5.85 11.93
CA ASN A 105 12.68 6.46 11.89
C ASN A 105 13.07 6.67 10.42
N PRO A 106 13.22 7.91 9.99
CA PRO A 106 13.63 8.17 8.59
C PRO A 106 14.95 7.50 8.20
N GLY A 107 15.83 7.23 9.17
CA GLY A 107 17.08 6.50 8.90
C GLY A 107 16.84 5.09 8.38
N HIS A 108 15.70 4.50 8.69
CA HIS A 108 15.36 3.16 8.19
C HIS A 108 15.18 3.13 6.67
N ALA A 109 14.81 4.25 6.04
CA ALA A 109 14.71 4.35 4.58
C ALA A 109 16.07 4.07 3.92
N SER A 110 17.18 4.50 4.54
CA SER A 110 18.52 4.25 4.01
C SER A 110 18.84 2.75 3.96
N TYR A 111 18.33 1.97 4.91
CA TYR A 111 18.54 0.52 4.91
C TYR A 111 17.82 -0.12 3.71
N TRP A 112 16.57 0.26 3.45
CA TRP A 112 15.83 -0.24 2.28
C TRP A 112 16.56 0.07 0.97
N ILE A 113 17.11 1.30 0.86
CA ILE A 113 17.89 1.71 -0.32
C ILE A 113 19.15 0.83 -0.44
N HIS A 114 19.82 0.57 0.68
CA HIS A 114 21.00 -0.31 0.69
C HIS A 114 20.66 -1.73 0.21
N GLU A 115 19.46 -2.21 0.55
CA GLU A 115 18.98 -3.52 0.11
C GLU A 115 18.43 -3.50 -1.34
N GLY A 116 18.55 -2.38 -2.03
CA GLY A 116 18.15 -2.27 -3.44
C GLY A 116 16.70 -1.85 -3.65
N VAL A 117 15.99 -1.47 -2.59
CA VAL A 117 14.60 -1.05 -2.70
C VAL A 117 14.52 0.46 -2.70
N GLU A 118 14.24 1.04 -3.84
CA GLU A 118 13.99 2.47 -3.95
C GLU A 118 12.54 2.77 -3.54
N SER A 119 12.37 3.57 -2.52
CA SER A 119 11.05 3.96 -2.00
C SER A 119 10.74 5.45 -2.21
N SER A 120 11.56 6.16 -2.98
CA SER A 120 11.35 7.57 -3.25
C SER A 120 10.27 7.81 -4.31
N ASN A 121 9.81 9.07 -4.38
CA ASN A 121 8.87 9.49 -5.42
C ASN A 121 9.38 9.15 -6.82
N ARG A 122 8.51 8.61 -7.68
CA ARG A 122 8.91 8.28 -9.05
C ARG A 122 7.74 8.26 -10.01
N VAL A 123 8.06 8.37 -11.29
CA VAL A 123 7.10 8.27 -12.38
C VAL A 123 7.55 7.17 -13.34
N ILE A 124 6.61 6.36 -13.78
CA ILE A 124 6.83 5.38 -14.85
C ILE A 124 5.86 5.74 -15.95
N ASN A 125 6.37 5.96 -17.15
CA ASN A 125 5.56 6.32 -18.31
C ASN A 125 5.48 5.12 -19.26
N GLU A 126 4.28 4.87 -19.74
CA GLU A 126 4.00 3.83 -20.73
C GLU A 126 2.89 4.36 -21.62
N ASP A 127 2.93 4.10 -22.87
CA ASP A 127 1.98 4.50 -23.93
C ASP A 127 0.62 5.06 -23.43
N GLY A 128 0.59 6.37 -23.19
CA GLY A 128 -0.62 7.06 -22.69
C GLY A 128 -0.94 6.85 -21.22
N LEU A 129 -0.14 6.05 -20.50
CA LEU A 129 -0.33 5.75 -19.08
C LEU A 129 0.82 6.34 -18.26
N ARG A 130 0.49 6.93 -17.13
CA ARG A 130 1.48 7.45 -16.19
C ARG A 130 1.22 6.87 -14.80
N LEU A 131 2.19 6.12 -14.30
CA LEU A 131 2.15 5.54 -12.96
C LEU A 131 3.01 6.40 -12.05
N ILE A 132 2.41 6.95 -11.00
CA ILE A 132 3.06 7.89 -10.08
C ILE A 132 3.12 7.22 -8.70
N LEU A 133 4.31 6.90 -8.23
CA LEU A 133 4.52 6.32 -6.91
C LEU A 133 4.95 7.43 -5.96
N MET A 134 4.15 7.66 -4.91
CA MET A 134 4.37 8.76 -3.97
C MET A 134 4.87 8.24 -2.63
N ASP A 135 5.95 8.82 -2.14
CA ASP A 135 6.49 8.57 -0.82
C ASP A 135 5.57 9.21 0.22
N SER A 136 4.75 8.39 0.87
CA SER A 136 3.72 8.85 1.83
C SER A 136 3.45 7.83 2.93
N PRO A 137 4.50 7.41 3.68
CA PRO A 137 4.31 6.38 4.71
C PRO A 137 3.57 6.89 5.94
N LEU A 138 3.51 8.21 6.12
CA LEU A 138 2.88 8.83 7.28
C LEU A 138 1.73 9.72 6.81
N SER A 139 0.95 10.26 7.74
CA SER A 139 -0.20 11.13 7.41
C SER A 139 0.22 12.54 6.98
N TYR A 140 1.39 12.65 6.35
CA TYR A 140 1.98 13.92 5.94
C TYR A 140 2.65 13.75 4.58
N VAL A 141 2.53 14.77 3.74
CA VAL A 141 3.23 14.83 2.45
C VAL A 141 4.10 16.08 2.45
N HIS A 142 5.39 15.91 2.29
CA HIS A 142 6.35 17.02 2.27
C HIS A 142 5.95 18.04 1.18
N PRO A 143 6.05 19.35 1.44
CA PRO A 143 5.71 20.36 0.42
C PRO A 143 6.42 20.16 -0.91
N GLY A 144 7.69 19.71 -0.88
CA GLY A 144 8.43 19.39 -2.10
C GLY A 144 7.79 18.27 -2.91
N THR A 145 7.24 17.25 -2.23
CA THR A 145 6.51 16.16 -2.88
C THR A 145 5.20 16.67 -3.50
N GLN A 146 4.49 17.57 -2.79
CA GLN A 146 3.27 18.16 -3.32
C GLN A 146 3.56 18.98 -4.59
N TYR A 147 4.64 19.76 -4.56
CA TYR A 147 5.10 20.53 -5.72
C TYR A 147 5.44 19.59 -6.88
N TRP A 148 6.27 18.58 -6.61
CA TRP A 148 6.67 17.56 -7.59
C TRP A 148 5.45 16.89 -8.24
N LEU A 149 4.44 16.52 -7.43
CA LEU A 149 3.19 15.94 -7.96
C LEU A 149 2.56 16.89 -8.99
N GLY A 150 2.50 18.18 -8.67
CA GLY A 150 1.95 19.18 -9.58
C GLY A 150 2.70 19.24 -10.90
N GLU A 151 4.01 19.03 -10.86
CA GLU A 151 4.86 19.08 -12.07
C GLU A 151 4.72 17.81 -12.92
N VAL A 152 4.59 16.64 -12.29
CA VAL A 152 4.57 15.38 -13.03
C VAL A 152 3.19 14.99 -13.57
N LEU A 153 2.12 15.53 -13.03
CA LEU A 153 0.77 15.25 -13.54
C LEU A 153 0.58 15.89 -14.91
N CYS A 154 0.16 15.12 -15.87
CA CYS A 154 -0.01 15.54 -17.26
C CYS A 154 -1.44 15.28 -17.71
N CYS A 155 -2.06 16.24 -18.35
CA CYS A 155 -3.45 16.13 -18.78
C CYS A 155 -3.66 15.22 -20.01
N ASP A 156 -2.58 14.89 -20.70
CA ASP A 156 -2.66 14.08 -21.92
C ASP A 156 -2.38 12.59 -21.69
N THR A 157 -2.29 12.18 -20.40
CA THR A 157 -2.06 10.78 -20.04
C THR A 157 -3.09 10.33 -19.03
N HIS A 158 -3.32 9.02 -18.96
CA HIS A 158 -4.13 8.41 -17.92
C HIS A 158 -3.22 8.30 -16.67
N ASN A 159 -3.51 9.07 -15.64
CA ASN A 159 -2.64 9.21 -14.46
C ASN A 159 -3.16 8.33 -13.31
N ILE A 160 -2.30 7.44 -12.81
CA ILE A 160 -2.61 6.58 -11.67
C ILE A 160 -1.61 6.89 -10.55
N LEU A 161 -2.13 7.24 -9.37
CA LEU A 161 -1.32 7.52 -8.19
C LEU A 161 -1.32 6.31 -7.25
N PHE A 162 -0.14 5.92 -6.82
CA PHE A 162 0.09 4.89 -5.81
C PHE A 162 0.64 5.55 -4.55
N THR A 163 -0.02 5.32 -3.42
CA THR A 163 0.32 5.95 -2.14
C THR A 163 0.01 4.96 -1.02
N HIS A 164 0.76 5.02 0.08
CA HIS A 164 0.43 4.13 1.20
C HIS A 164 -0.81 4.63 1.93
N VAL A 165 -0.78 5.89 2.36
CA VAL A 165 -1.87 6.48 3.13
C VAL A 165 -2.89 7.16 2.22
N UNK A 166 -4.10 6.99 2.42
CA UNK A 166 -5.14 7.50 1.71
C UNK A 166 -5.15 8.96 1.68
N ILE A 167 -5.63 9.41 0.46
CA ILE A 167 -5.81 10.84 0.21
C ILE A 167 -6.96 11.36 1.08
N ASP A 168 -6.75 12.52 1.70
CA ASP A 168 -7.74 13.12 2.60
C ASP A 168 -8.78 13.91 1.78
N THR A 169 -10.00 13.39 1.71
CA THR A 169 -11.17 14.08 1.14
C THR A 169 -12.38 13.81 2.02
N PRO A 170 -13.44 14.62 1.92
CA PRO A 170 -14.68 14.32 2.65
C PRO A 170 -15.21 12.91 2.35
N GLU A 171 -15.19 12.52 1.07
CA GLU A 171 -15.71 11.22 0.61
C GLU A 171 -14.88 10.07 1.21
N THR A 172 -13.56 10.23 1.24
CA THR A 172 -12.65 9.22 1.82
C THR A 172 -12.94 9.06 3.33
N ARG A 173 -13.07 10.18 4.03
CA ARG A 173 -13.39 10.16 5.47
C ARG A 173 -14.73 9.48 5.74
N GLU A 174 -15.75 9.85 4.99
CA GLU A 174 -17.08 9.25 5.13
C GLU A 174 -17.04 7.75 4.90
N TYR A 175 -16.37 7.33 3.82
CA TYR A 175 -16.26 5.91 3.49
C TYR A 175 -15.54 5.13 4.60
N ILE A 176 -14.40 5.64 5.07
CA ILE A 176 -13.61 4.97 6.11
C ILE A 176 -14.42 4.82 7.40
N LEU A 177 -15.10 5.90 7.81
CA LEU A 177 -15.88 5.89 9.06
C LEU A 177 -17.14 5.02 8.95
N ALA A 178 -17.67 4.83 7.75
CA ALA A 178 -18.78 3.91 7.52
C ALA A 178 -18.35 2.44 7.72
N VAL A 179 -17.09 2.11 7.35
CA VAL A 179 -16.54 0.77 7.55
C VAL A 179 -16.09 0.57 9.01
N ASP A 180 -15.41 1.56 9.58
CA ASP A 180 -14.90 1.49 10.94
C ASP A 180 -14.97 2.86 11.59
N ALA A 181 -16.04 3.09 12.36
CA ALA A 181 -16.31 4.36 13.03
C ALA A 181 -15.22 4.77 14.04
N ASN A 182 -14.33 3.85 14.42
CA ASN A 182 -13.26 4.11 15.37
C ASN A 182 -11.94 4.51 14.71
N LYS A 183 -11.87 4.54 13.38
CA LYS A 183 -10.63 4.94 12.69
C LYS A 183 -10.34 6.42 12.91
N SER A 184 -9.11 6.70 13.32
CA SER A 184 -8.66 8.07 13.54
C SER A 184 -8.28 8.75 12.22
N MET A 185 -9.06 9.73 11.79
CA MET A 185 -8.77 10.46 10.55
C MET A 185 -7.44 11.21 10.60
N LYS A 186 -6.93 11.49 11.78
CA LYS A 186 -5.59 12.09 11.92
C LYS A 186 -4.49 11.12 11.47
N LYS A 187 -4.74 9.82 11.63
CA LYS A 187 -3.73 8.77 11.36
C LYS A 187 -3.92 8.10 9.99
N TYR A 188 -5.18 7.90 9.60
CA TYR A 188 -5.50 6.99 8.49
C TYR A 188 -5.74 7.68 7.16
N VAL A 189 -5.67 9.01 7.11
CA VAL A 189 -5.64 9.77 5.85
C VAL A 189 -4.47 10.75 5.87
N LEU A 190 -4.14 11.35 4.73
CA LEU A 190 -3.07 12.36 4.63
C LEU A 190 -3.52 13.68 5.26
N SER A 191 -3.83 13.62 6.56
CA SER A 191 -4.39 14.74 7.33
C SER A 191 -3.45 15.94 7.43
N GLY A 192 -2.14 15.73 7.25
CA GLY A 192 -1.15 16.81 7.17
C GLY A 192 -1.07 17.48 5.79
N ALA A 193 -1.87 17.00 4.82
CA ALA A 193 -1.97 17.60 3.48
C ALA A 193 -3.45 17.61 3.04
N PRO A 194 -4.35 18.23 3.83
CA PRO A 194 -5.80 18.07 3.61
C PRO A 194 -6.31 18.70 2.31
N ASN A 195 -5.54 19.57 1.70
CA ASN A 195 -5.92 20.20 0.44
C ASN A 195 -5.21 19.59 -0.78
N LEU A 196 -4.51 18.47 -0.59
CA LEU A 196 -3.73 17.85 -1.68
C LEU A 196 -4.63 17.52 -2.88
N TYR A 197 -5.78 16.89 -2.62
CA TYR A 197 -6.70 16.54 -3.71
C TYR A 197 -7.16 17.79 -4.46
N GLY A 198 -7.74 18.74 -3.75
CA GLY A 198 -8.34 19.92 -4.37
C GLY A 198 -7.34 20.81 -5.11
N ARG A 199 -6.11 20.91 -4.60
CA ARG A 199 -5.11 21.81 -5.15
C ARG A 199 -4.23 21.18 -6.24
N VAL A 200 -4.01 19.88 -6.17
CA VAL A 200 -3.01 19.22 -7.03
C VAL A 200 -3.62 18.13 -7.91
N LEU A 201 -4.52 17.30 -7.37
CA LEU A 201 -4.96 16.07 -8.02
C LEU A 201 -6.26 16.23 -8.81
N ARG A 202 -7.18 17.08 -8.35
CA ARG A 202 -8.53 17.23 -8.94
C ARG A 202 -8.45 17.52 -10.43
N GLY A 203 -9.14 16.70 -11.23
CA GLY A 203 -9.20 16.83 -12.69
C GLY A 203 -7.92 16.43 -13.41
N ARG A 204 -6.93 15.92 -12.67
CA ARG A 204 -5.63 15.54 -13.25
C ARG A 204 -5.23 14.12 -12.90
N ILE A 205 -5.97 13.46 -11.99
CA ILE A 205 -5.73 12.08 -11.60
C ILE A 205 -6.95 11.23 -11.96
N ASP A 206 -6.73 10.09 -12.58
CA ASP A 206 -7.82 9.19 -12.99
C ASP A 206 -8.10 8.16 -11.90
N SER A 207 -7.04 7.60 -11.30
CA SER A 207 -7.20 6.60 -10.24
C SER A 207 -6.16 6.79 -9.15
N VAL A 208 -6.54 6.45 -7.92
CA VAL A 208 -5.65 6.43 -6.75
C VAL A 208 -5.74 5.04 -6.13
N PHE A 209 -4.59 4.42 -5.87
CA PHE A 209 -4.51 3.16 -5.12
C PHE A 209 -3.79 3.43 -3.81
N SER A 210 -4.44 3.07 -2.71
CA SER A 210 -3.87 3.26 -1.36
C SER A 210 -4.10 2.03 -0.49
N ALA A 211 -3.34 1.92 0.60
CA ALA A 211 -3.35 0.80 1.54
C ALA A 211 -3.61 1.32 2.96
N HIS A 212 -2.92 0.79 3.97
CA HIS A 212 -2.91 1.30 5.35
C HIS A 212 -4.19 1.08 6.17
N LEU A 213 -5.34 0.91 5.53
CA LEU A 213 -6.63 0.84 6.23
C LEU A 213 -6.98 -0.56 6.71
N HIS A 214 -6.36 -1.59 6.14
CA HIS A 214 -6.60 -3.01 6.42
C HIS A 214 -8.03 -3.42 6.07
N PHE A 215 -8.58 -2.81 5.02
CA PHE A 215 -9.79 -3.29 4.35
C PHE A 215 -9.76 -2.80 2.90
N SER A 216 -10.39 -3.56 2.04
CA SER A 216 -10.45 -3.24 0.62
C SER A 216 -11.77 -2.55 0.26
N GLY A 217 -11.73 -1.75 -0.79
CA GLY A 217 -12.93 -1.08 -1.25
C GLY A 217 -12.65 -0.14 -2.40
N GLN A 218 -13.73 0.47 -2.87
CA GLN A 218 -13.67 1.39 -3.99
C GLN A 218 -14.66 2.52 -3.75
N LEU A 219 -14.25 3.74 -4.08
CA LEU A 219 -15.14 4.89 -4.01
C LEU A 219 -14.79 5.87 -5.12
N ARG A 220 -15.70 6.78 -5.40
CA ARG A 220 -15.49 7.81 -6.41
C ARG A 220 -15.37 9.17 -5.73
N VAL A 221 -14.34 9.93 -6.13
CA VAL A 221 -14.14 11.31 -5.66
C VAL A 221 -14.09 12.18 -6.93
N ASP A 222 -15.12 12.98 -7.14
CA ASP A 222 -15.32 13.73 -8.40
C ASP A 222 -15.26 12.77 -9.59
N SER A 223 -14.29 12.96 -10.51
CA SER A 223 -14.08 12.12 -11.69
C SER A 223 -13.11 10.97 -11.43
N SER A 224 -12.46 10.94 -10.28
CA SER A 224 -11.37 9.99 -9.99
C SER A 224 -11.90 8.74 -9.28
N GLU A 225 -11.30 7.59 -9.57
CA GLU A 225 -11.59 6.34 -8.87
C GLU A 225 -10.53 6.08 -7.80
N PHE A 226 -10.97 5.83 -6.58
CA PHE A 226 -10.09 5.52 -5.44
C PHE A 226 -10.27 4.06 -5.07
N HIS A 227 -9.18 3.32 -5.01
CA HIS A 227 -9.15 1.91 -4.66
C HIS A 227 -8.37 1.75 -3.36
N LEU A 228 -9.01 1.12 -2.39
CA LEU A 228 -8.38 0.77 -1.11
C LEU A 228 -7.95 -0.69 -1.20
N CYS A 229 -6.68 -0.93 -0.99
CA CYS A 229 -6.07 -2.26 -1.16
C CYS A 229 -5.69 -2.83 0.20
N ASP A 230 -6.10 -4.05 0.44
CA ASP A 230 -5.68 -4.77 1.63
C ASP A 230 -5.38 -6.22 1.24
N MET A 231 -4.12 -6.58 1.32
CA MET A 231 -3.71 -7.93 1.04
C MET A 231 -3.96 -8.85 2.24
N SER A 232 -3.80 -8.32 3.44
CA SER A 232 -4.06 -9.05 4.67
C SER A 232 -5.54 -8.91 5.04
N ILE A 233 -6.24 -10.02 5.18
CA ILE A 233 -7.70 -10.00 5.40
C ILE A 233 -8.02 -9.49 6.80
N SER A 234 -8.50 -8.27 6.85
CA SER A 234 -8.93 -7.64 8.09
C SER A 234 -10.29 -8.20 8.57
N MET A 235 -10.45 -8.30 9.87
CA MET A 235 -11.74 -8.66 10.47
C MET A 235 -12.83 -7.65 10.14
N ARG A 236 -12.45 -6.44 9.75
CA ARG A 236 -13.37 -5.33 9.46
C ARG A 236 -13.59 -5.08 7.97
N ASP A 237 -12.95 -5.85 7.11
CA ASP A 237 -13.10 -5.68 5.66
C ASP A 237 -14.56 -6.04 5.27
N PRO A 238 -15.31 -5.09 4.69
CA PRO A 238 -16.69 -5.37 4.29
C PRO A 238 -16.81 -6.37 3.15
N ASN A 239 -15.71 -6.58 2.40
CA ASN A 239 -15.67 -7.55 1.31
C ASN A 239 -15.16 -8.92 1.76
N ARG A 240 -14.82 -9.04 3.03
CA ARG A 240 -14.31 -10.29 3.58
C ARG A 240 -15.39 -11.36 3.59
N ASN A 241 -15.01 -12.54 3.13
CA ASN A 241 -15.83 -13.73 3.33
C ASN A 241 -14.96 -14.80 4.02
N SER A 242 -15.58 -15.87 4.45
CA SER A 242 -14.89 -16.90 5.24
C SER A 242 -13.75 -17.59 4.49
N SER A 243 -13.81 -17.61 3.17
CA SER A 243 -12.80 -18.29 2.36
C SER A 243 -11.70 -17.36 1.85
N CYS A 244 -11.92 -16.03 1.86
CA CYS A 244 -10.93 -15.08 1.36
C CYS A 244 -9.73 -15.00 2.30
N ARG A 245 -8.54 -15.07 1.74
CA ARG A 245 -7.27 -15.05 2.51
C ARG A 245 -6.34 -13.91 2.12
N ALA A 246 -6.40 -13.44 0.88
CA ALA A 246 -5.60 -12.30 0.43
C ALA A 246 -6.17 -11.75 -0.87
N THR A 247 -6.00 -10.45 -1.11
CA THR A 247 -6.42 -9.82 -2.35
C THR A 247 -5.33 -8.89 -2.89
N ALA A 248 -5.31 -8.77 -4.21
CA ALA A 248 -4.54 -7.77 -4.94
C ALA A 248 -5.42 -7.27 -6.09
N TYR A 249 -5.00 -6.20 -6.75
CA TYR A 249 -5.71 -5.69 -7.92
C TYR A 249 -4.85 -5.84 -9.16
N LEU A 250 -5.47 -6.26 -10.24
CA LEU A 250 -4.85 -6.32 -11.57
C LEU A 250 -5.41 -5.17 -12.40
N LEU A 251 -4.52 -4.29 -12.85
CA LEU A 251 -4.80 -3.21 -13.78
C LEU A 251 -4.38 -3.65 -15.17
N ASP A 252 -5.28 -3.57 -16.12
CA ASP A 252 -5.01 -3.95 -17.51
C ASP A 252 -5.22 -2.72 -18.39
N TRP A 253 -4.14 -2.14 -18.90
CA TRP A 253 -4.14 -0.94 -19.71
C TRP A 253 -3.98 -1.31 -21.19
N ASP A 254 -4.93 -0.88 -22.02
CA ASP A 254 -4.94 -1.19 -23.45
C ASP A 254 -4.74 0.05 -24.34
N SER A 255 -4.13 1.10 -23.80
CA SER A 255 -3.87 2.40 -24.45
C SER A 255 -5.13 3.29 -24.59
N LYS A 256 -6.27 2.85 -24.11
CA LYS A 256 -7.53 3.63 -24.15
C LYS A 256 -8.25 3.63 -22.81
N GLN A 257 -8.20 2.52 -22.11
CA GLN A 257 -8.90 2.39 -20.83
C GLN A 257 -8.11 1.50 -19.89
N CYS A 258 -8.25 1.78 -18.62
CA CYS A 258 -7.72 0.96 -17.55
C CYS A 258 -8.85 0.11 -16.96
N ARG A 259 -8.67 -1.21 -16.96
CA ARG A 259 -9.63 -2.12 -16.32
C ARG A 259 -9.00 -2.67 -15.06
N THR A 260 -9.75 -2.60 -13.97
CA THR A 260 -9.29 -3.07 -12.66
C THR A 260 -10.09 -4.31 -12.26
N THR A 261 -9.40 -5.40 -11.93
CA THR A 261 -10.02 -6.64 -11.43
C THR A 261 -9.29 -7.11 -10.19
N SER A 262 -10.02 -7.82 -9.31
CA SER A 262 -9.42 -8.38 -8.09
C SER A 262 -8.78 -9.73 -8.38
N LEU A 263 -7.62 -9.95 -7.79
CA LEU A 263 -6.97 -11.27 -7.69
C LEU A 263 -7.16 -11.71 -6.24
N VAL A 264 -7.86 -12.83 -6.04
CA VAL A 264 -8.27 -13.26 -4.69
C VAL A 264 -7.74 -14.66 -4.41
N VAL A 265 -7.04 -14.80 -3.28
CA VAL A 265 -6.64 -16.09 -2.75
C VAL A 265 -7.77 -16.59 -1.84
N THR A 266 -8.23 -17.79 -2.09
CA THR A 266 -9.26 -18.43 -1.26
C THR A 266 -8.71 -19.73 -0.67
N GLU A 267 -9.40 -20.30 0.34
CA GLU A 267 -9.07 -21.61 0.91
C GLU A 267 -9.17 -22.70 -0.14
#